data_7aed347af53d78b89cecdc7ae8bf270a
#
_entry.id   7aed347af53d78b89cecdc7ae8bf270a
#
_cell.length_a   1.000
_cell.length_b   1.000
_cell.length_c   1.000
_cell.angle_alpha   90.00
_cell.angle_beta   90.00
_cell.angle_gamma   90.00
#
_symmetry.space_group_name_H-M   'P 1'
#
loop_
_entity.id
_entity.type
_entity.pdbx_description
1 polymer ?
#
loop_
_entity_poly.entity_id
_entity_poly.type
_entity_poly.pdbx_seq_one_letter_code
_entity_poly.pdbx_strand_id
1 'polypeptide(L)'
;MTTELEYSDAILKLAHLAEGDTGGSRVAAQVLLSAYNGNEFQLNIVDLCNLDSLHYQAALSVIQGRVELGIEPQQLLDNGDQVFLDLWERWLRYHVANRGLPDCPACRGTGLLCDDQDDEVNDG
;
A
#
# COMPACT_ATOMS: atom_id res chain seq x y z
N MET A 1 17.30 -15.52 1.37
CA MET A 1 16.11 -15.76 2.22
C MET A 1 16.05 -14.71 3.30
N THR A 2 14.86 -14.20 3.61
CA THR A 2 14.74 -13.16 4.64
C THR A 2 14.50 -13.79 6.00
N THR A 3 15.02 -13.13 7.05
CA THR A 3 14.76 -13.55 8.42
C THR A 3 13.54 -12.78 8.95
N GLU A 4 13.00 -13.25 10.08
CA GLU A 4 11.88 -12.58 10.72
C GLU A 4 12.26 -11.14 11.11
N LEU A 5 13.49 -10.93 11.57
CA LEU A 5 13.97 -9.61 11.93
C LEU A 5 14.06 -8.71 10.70
N GLU A 6 14.59 -9.22 9.60
CA GLU A 6 14.67 -8.45 8.36
C GLU A 6 13.28 -8.10 7.83
N TYR A 7 12.36 -9.03 7.94
CA TYR A 7 10.98 -8.83 7.55
C TYR A 7 10.33 -7.71 8.38
N SER A 8 10.49 -7.79 9.70
CA SER A 8 9.95 -6.78 10.61
C SER A 8 10.52 -5.40 10.31
N ASP A 9 11.84 -5.32 10.11
CA ASP A 9 12.50 -4.06 9.80
C ASP A 9 12.01 -3.48 8.47
N ALA A 10 11.82 -4.33 7.49
CA ALA A 10 11.32 -3.91 6.18
C ALA A 10 9.89 -3.37 6.28
N ILE A 11 9.05 -4.01 7.08
CA ILE A 11 7.68 -3.52 7.31
C ILE A 11 7.71 -2.10 7.89
N LEU A 12 8.56 -1.88 8.88
CA LEU A 12 8.66 -0.57 9.50
C LEU A 12 9.13 0.50 8.51
N LYS A 13 10.10 0.17 7.68
CA LYS A 13 10.60 1.12 6.66
C LYS A 13 9.51 1.50 5.68
N LEU A 14 8.78 0.51 5.20
CA LEU A 14 7.72 0.78 4.23
C LEU A 14 6.53 1.48 4.87
N ALA A 15 6.20 1.13 6.11
CA ALA A 15 5.10 1.80 6.81
C ALA A 15 5.40 3.28 7.02
N HIS A 16 6.65 3.60 7.35
CA HIS A 16 7.05 4.98 7.51
C HIS A 16 6.93 5.76 6.19
N LEU A 17 7.40 5.16 5.09
CA LEU A 17 7.27 5.80 3.78
C LEU A 17 5.80 5.96 3.39
N ALA A 18 4.98 4.97 3.70
CA ALA A 18 3.56 4.96 3.32
C ALA A 18 2.74 6.03 4.04
N GLU A 19 3.28 6.64 5.10
CA GLU A 19 2.61 7.74 5.79
C GLU A 19 2.64 9.03 4.98
N GLY A 20 3.51 9.12 3.98
CA GLY A 20 3.58 10.27 3.10
C GLY A 20 2.52 10.21 2.00
N ASP A 21 2.71 11.04 0.98
CA ASP A 21 1.77 11.10 -0.14
C ASP A 21 2.47 11.15 -1.49
N THR A 22 3.71 10.67 -1.54
CA THR A 22 4.49 10.61 -2.77
C THR A 22 4.14 9.35 -3.57
N GLY A 23 4.68 9.25 -4.78
CA GLY A 23 4.56 8.04 -5.57
C GLY A 23 5.17 6.84 -4.86
N GLY A 24 6.32 7.03 -4.19
CA GLY A 24 6.91 5.97 -3.39
C GLY A 24 6.05 5.57 -2.21
N SER A 25 5.40 6.56 -1.58
CA SER A 25 4.47 6.27 -0.47
C SER A 25 3.33 5.38 -0.93
N ARG A 26 2.78 5.67 -2.09
CA ARG A 26 1.71 4.87 -2.68
C ARG A 26 2.15 3.42 -2.88
N VAL A 27 3.34 3.24 -3.44
CA VAL A 27 3.84 1.90 -3.72
C VAL A 27 4.16 1.14 -2.44
N ALA A 28 4.76 1.82 -1.45
CA ALA A 28 5.03 1.19 -0.16
C ALA A 28 3.74 0.69 0.49
N ALA A 29 2.68 1.50 0.44
CA ALA A 29 1.39 1.09 0.97
C ALA A 29 0.83 -0.11 0.22
N GLN A 30 0.97 -0.13 -1.10
CA GLN A 30 0.49 -1.26 -1.89
C GLN A 30 1.22 -2.55 -1.52
N VAL A 31 2.54 -2.48 -1.31
CA VAL A 31 3.30 -3.65 -0.90
C VAL A 31 2.77 -4.18 0.43
N LEU A 32 2.64 -3.30 1.41
CA LEU A 32 2.21 -3.72 2.75
C LEU A 32 0.77 -4.23 2.74
N LEU A 33 -0.13 -3.50 2.11
CA LEU A 33 -1.55 -3.87 2.12
C LEU A 33 -1.80 -5.13 1.31
N SER A 34 -1.06 -5.36 0.22
CA SER A 34 -1.22 -6.59 -0.53
C SER A 34 -0.67 -7.79 0.25
N ALA A 35 0.37 -7.59 1.05
CA ALA A 35 0.87 -8.65 1.92
C ALA A 35 -0.08 -8.91 3.09
N TYR A 36 -0.80 -7.89 3.50
CA TYR A 36 -1.78 -7.99 4.58
C TYR A 36 -3.07 -8.65 4.10
N ASN A 37 -3.59 -8.24 2.94
CA ASN A 37 -4.81 -8.82 2.38
C ASN A 37 -4.79 -8.68 0.86
N GLY A 38 -4.28 -9.69 0.19
CA GLY A 38 -4.10 -9.68 -1.26
C GLY A 38 -5.40 -9.74 -2.06
N ASN A 39 -6.52 -10.07 -1.42
CA ASN A 39 -7.82 -10.03 -2.10
C ASN A 39 -8.37 -8.61 -2.19
N GLU A 40 -7.99 -7.75 -1.26
CA GLU A 40 -8.52 -6.40 -1.17
C GLU A 40 -7.57 -5.36 -1.76
N PHE A 41 -6.26 -5.62 -1.68
CA PHE A 41 -5.25 -4.75 -2.26
C PHE A 41 -4.26 -5.59 -3.05
N GLN A 42 -3.96 -5.16 -4.27
CA GLN A 42 -3.07 -5.89 -5.14
C GLN A 42 -1.98 -4.98 -5.66
N LEU A 43 -0.73 -5.43 -5.51
CA LEU A 43 0.43 -4.69 -5.97
C LEU A 43 0.64 -4.92 -7.46
N ASN A 44 0.83 -3.83 -8.20
CA ASN A 44 1.31 -3.91 -9.56
C ASN A 44 2.84 -3.94 -9.50
N ILE A 45 3.45 -5.01 -9.98
CA ILE A 45 4.89 -5.20 -9.88
C ILE A 45 5.67 -4.04 -10.54
N VAL A 46 5.14 -3.51 -11.63
CA VAL A 46 5.80 -2.41 -12.33
C VAL A 46 5.94 -1.18 -11.44
N ASP A 47 5.01 -1.00 -10.50
CA ASP A 47 5.06 0.14 -9.60
C ASP A 47 6.29 0.12 -8.69
N LEU A 48 6.92 -1.03 -8.51
CA LEU A 48 8.15 -1.11 -7.73
C LEU A 48 9.26 -0.25 -8.32
N CYS A 49 9.17 0.10 -9.59
CA CYS A 49 10.13 0.99 -10.22
C CYS A 49 10.14 2.39 -9.60
N ASN A 50 9.09 2.75 -8.87
CA ASN A 50 9.00 4.06 -8.22
C ASN A 50 9.70 4.12 -6.86
N LEU A 51 10.21 3.00 -6.38
CA LEU A 51 10.91 2.96 -5.10
C LEU A 51 12.40 3.18 -5.30
N ASP A 52 13.02 3.88 -4.35
CA ASP A 52 14.48 3.95 -4.34
C ASP A 52 15.05 2.60 -3.92
N SER A 53 16.38 2.47 -4.00
CA SER A 53 17.04 1.19 -3.74
C SER A 53 16.74 0.65 -2.35
N LEU A 54 16.77 1.52 -1.35
CA LEU A 54 16.52 1.11 0.03
C LEU A 54 15.11 0.53 0.21
N HIS A 55 14.12 1.24 -0.30
CA HIS A 55 12.73 0.81 -0.14
C HIS A 55 12.38 -0.34 -1.05
N TYR A 56 13.02 -0.43 -2.22
CA TYR A 56 12.85 -1.59 -3.08
C TYR A 56 13.34 -2.86 -2.38
N GLN A 57 14.50 -2.79 -1.73
CA GLN A 57 15.01 -3.95 -0.98
C GLN A 57 14.07 -4.30 0.17
N ALA A 58 13.52 -3.30 0.84
CA ALA A 58 12.54 -3.55 1.90
C ALA A 58 11.29 -4.23 1.33
N ALA A 59 10.84 -3.80 0.16
CA ALA A 59 9.67 -4.43 -0.50
C ALA A 59 9.94 -5.91 -0.78
N LEU A 60 11.13 -6.22 -1.28
CA LEU A 60 11.49 -7.62 -1.53
C LEU A 60 11.49 -8.42 -0.24
N SER A 61 11.99 -7.85 0.86
CA SER A 61 12.00 -8.53 2.15
C SER A 61 10.58 -8.79 2.66
N VAL A 62 9.67 -7.85 2.44
CA VAL A 62 8.26 -8.06 2.83
C VAL A 62 7.64 -9.19 2.02
N ILE A 63 7.88 -9.20 0.72
CA ILE A 63 7.36 -10.26 -0.14
C ILE A 63 7.92 -11.61 0.30
N GLN A 64 9.23 -11.68 0.50
CA GLN A 64 9.87 -12.93 0.93
C GLN A 64 9.36 -13.39 2.29
N GLY A 65 9.24 -12.45 3.23
CA GLY A 65 8.77 -12.80 4.57
C GLY A 65 7.35 -13.31 4.55
N ARG A 66 6.49 -12.66 3.78
CA ARG A 66 5.10 -13.11 3.69
C ARG A 66 4.98 -14.49 3.07
N VAL A 67 5.76 -14.75 2.04
CA VAL A 67 5.68 -16.01 1.29
C VAL A 67 6.44 -17.13 2.00
N GLU A 68 7.68 -16.86 2.41
CA GLU A 68 8.56 -17.90 2.93
C GLU A 68 8.33 -18.21 4.40
N LEU A 69 8.05 -17.18 5.20
CA LEU A 69 7.81 -17.37 6.64
C LEU A 69 6.34 -17.60 6.96
N GLY A 70 5.45 -17.21 6.06
CA GLY A 70 4.02 -17.39 6.27
C GLY A 70 3.44 -16.52 7.36
N ILE A 71 4.11 -15.43 7.71
CA ILE A 71 3.67 -14.54 8.79
C ILE A 71 3.02 -13.32 8.18
N GLU A 72 1.85 -12.95 8.68
CA GLU A 72 1.19 -11.73 8.23
C GLU A 72 1.91 -10.51 8.79
N PRO A 73 2.06 -9.44 7.98
CA PRO A 73 2.93 -8.34 8.39
C PRO A 73 2.52 -7.62 9.66
N GLN A 74 1.21 -7.52 9.93
CA GLN A 74 0.77 -6.82 11.14
C GLN A 74 1.13 -7.58 12.41
N GLN A 75 1.44 -8.86 12.31
CA GLN A 75 1.79 -9.67 13.48
C GLN A 75 3.18 -9.34 14.02
N LEU A 76 4.01 -8.69 13.23
CA LEU A 76 5.37 -8.38 13.62
C LEU A 76 5.51 -6.98 14.23
N LEU A 77 4.42 -6.23 14.32
CA LEU A 77 4.44 -4.90 14.91
C LEU A 77 3.61 -4.90 16.19
N ASP A 78 4.06 -4.13 17.19
CA ASP A 78 3.35 -4.05 18.47
C ASP A 78 1.92 -3.56 18.31
N ASN A 79 1.71 -2.59 17.42
CA ASN A 79 0.40 -2.04 17.15
C ASN A 79 0.02 -2.28 15.69
N GLY A 80 0.37 -3.46 15.18
CA GLY A 80 0.23 -3.75 13.77
C GLY A 80 -1.18 -3.59 13.23
N ASP A 81 -2.18 -4.04 13.99
CA ASP A 81 -3.55 -3.92 13.54
C ASP A 81 -3.95 -2.47 13.31
N GLN A 82 -3.55 -1.58 14.20
CA GLN A 82 -3.85 -0.16 14.06
C GLN A 82 -3.09 0.46 12.89
N VAL A 83 -1.82 0.12 12.76
CA VAL A 83 -0.99 0.62 11.65
C VAL A 83 -1.61 0.25 10.31
N PHE A 84 -2.02 -1.01 10.15
CA PHE A 84 -2.57 -1.46 8.88
C PHE A 84 -3.98 -0.93 8.64
N LEU A 85 -4.77 -0.73 9.69
CA LEU A 85 -6.07 -0.07 9.53
C LEU A 85 -5.90 1.36 9.04
N ASP A 86 -4.95 2.08 9.61
CA ASP A 86 -4.66 3.45 9.18
C ASP A 86 -4.20 3.50 7.72
N LEU A 87 -3.35 2.56 7.33
CA LEU A 87 -2.90 2.49 5.93
C LEU A 87 -4.06 2.16 5.00
N TRP A 88 -4.91 1.24 5.41
CA TRP A 88 -6.08 0.84 4.62
C TRP A 88 -6.96 2.07 4.33
N GLU A 89 -7.25 2.84 5.36
CA GLU A 89 -8.10 4.02 5.21
C GLU A 89 -7.42 5.11 4.38
N ARG A 90 -6.14 5.31 4.60
CA ARG A 90 -5.38 6.32 3.88
C ARG A 90 -5.29 6.02 2.39
N TRP A 91 -5.17 4.74 2.03
CA TRP A 91 -4.97 4.33 0.64
C TRP A 91 -6.17 3.60 0.05
N LEU A 92 -7.35 3.88 0.59
CA LEU A 92 -8.58 3.21 0.18
C LEU A 92 -8.85 3.32 -1.32
N ARG A 93 -8.38 4.37 -1.97
CA ARG A 93 -8.57 4.55 -3.41
C ARG A 93 -7.89 3.46 -4.25
N TYR A 94 -6.96 2.74 -3.67
CA TYR A 94 -6.28 1.64 -4.36
C TYR A 94 -6.84 0.28 -4.00
N HIS A 95 -7.87 0.23 -3.18
CA HIS A 95 -8.61 -1.00 -2.91
C HIS A 95 -9.17 -1.53 -4.24
N VAL A 96 -9.16 -2.87 -4.42
CA VAL A 96 -9.55 -3.46 -5.68
C VAL A 96 -10.97 -3.07 -6.10
N ALA A 97 -11.87 -2.86 -5.14
CA ALA A 97 -13.23 -2.46 -5.43
C ALA A 97 -13.31 -1.06 -6.07
N ASN A 98 -12.28 -0.24 -5.88
CA ASN A 98 -12.25 1.12 -6.39
C ASN A 98 -11.47 1.24 -7.70
N ARG A 99 -10.78 0.20 -8.11
CA ARG A 99 -9.89 0.28 -9.28
C ARG A 99 -10.65 0.34 -10.59
N GLY A 100 -11.88 -0.15 -10.61
CA GLY A 100 -12.70 -0.11 -11.81
C GLY A 100 -13.44 1.20 -12.01
N LEU A 101 -13.32 2.14 -11.08
CA LEU A 101 -14.00 3.42 -11.19
C LEU A 101 -13.30 4.32 -12.20
N PRO A 102 -14.07 5.19 -12.88
CA PRO A 102 -13.45 6.11 -13.83
C PRO A 102 -12.46 7.03 -13.13
N ASP A 103 -11.41 7.40 -13.85
CA ASP A 103 -10.47 8.37 -13.36
C ASP A 103 -11.14 9.70 -13.13
N CYS A 104 -10.77 10.34 -12.04
CA CYS A 104 -11.29 11.65 -11.70
C CYS A 104 -10.17 12.42 -11.00
N PRO A 105 -9.88 13.65 -11.42
CA PRO A 105 -8.80 14.40 -10.79
C PRO A 105 -8.99 14.59 -9.29
N ALA A 106 -10.23 14.66 -8.85
CA ALA A 106 -10.50 14.89 -7.43
C ALA A 106 -10.41 13.60 -6.60
N CYS A 107 -10.95 12.50 -7.10
CA CYS A 107 -11.07 11.27 -6.29
C CYS A 107 -10.08 10.19 -6.69
N ARG A 108 -9.46 10.31 -7.83
CA ARG A 108 -8.49 9.34 -8.34
C ARG A 108 -9.06 7.92 -8.39
N GLY A 109 -10.32 7.83 -8.76
CA GLY A 109 -10.96 6.54 -8.94
C GLY A 109 -11.62 5.97 -7.70
N THR A 110 -11.59 6.66 -6.57
CA THR A 110 -12.25 6.15 -5.36
C THR A 110 -13.74 6.43 -5.32
N GLY A 111 -14.15 7.48 -6.03
CA GLY A 111 -15.54 7.95 -5.96
C GLY A 111 -15.83 8.79 -4.74
N LEU A 112 -14.87 8.96 -3.85
CA LEU A 112 -15.12 9.64 -2.58
C LEU A 112 -15.21 11.14 -2.73
N LEU A 113 -14.31 11.73 -3.53
CA LEU A 113 -14.29 13.18 -3.71
C LEU A 113 -15.16 13.64 -4.86
N CYS A 114 -15.35 12.78 -5.85
CA CYS A 114 -16.18 13.11 -7.00
C CYS A 114 -17.61 13.42 -6.61
N ASP A 115 -18.12 12.77 -5.58
CA ASP A 115 -19.47 13.00 -5.12
C ASP A 115 -19.67 14.43 -4.67
N ASP A 116 -18.64 15.02 -4.13
CA ASP A 116 -18.72 16.39 -3.64
C ASP A 116 -18.72 17.40 -4.76
N GLN A 117 -18.02 17.08 -5.79
CA GLN A 117 -17.77 17.99 -6.86
C GLN A 117 -18.77 17.92 -7.95
N ASP A 118 -18.88 16.97 -8.32
CA ASP A 118 -19.46 16.62 -9.39
C ASP A 118 -18.89 17.02 -10.55
N ASP A 119 -18.45 17.24 -10.48
CA ASP A 119 -17.92 17.59 -11.23
C ASP A 119 -17.07 18.29 -11.73
N GLU A 120 -16.88 18.67 -11.53
CA GLU A 120 -16.21 19.32 -12.00
C GLU A 120 -15.31 19.17 -12.59
N VAL A 121 -15.39 18.85 -12.62
CA VAL A 121 -14.59 18.69 -13.24
C VAL A 121 -14.26 18.00 -13.87
N ASN A 122 -14.79 17.54 -13.91
CA ASN A 122 -14.62 16.87 -14.37
C ASN A 122 -14.13 16.69 -15.10
N ASP A 123 -14.14 16.98 -15.17
CA ASP A 123 -13.65 16.87 -15.85
C ASP A 123 -13.32 16.49 -16.39
N GLY A 124 -13.64 16.47 -16.28
CA GLY A 124 -13.63 15.87 -16.98
C GLY A 124 -13.05 15.31 -17.30
#